data_7fd9515cb426fdeb9c7621dfbcb5553e
#
_entry.id   7fd9515cb426fdeb9c7621dfbcb5553e
#
_cell.length_a   1.000
_cell.length_b   1.000
_cell.length_c   1.000
_cell.angle_alpha   90.00
_cell.angle_beta   90.00
_cell.angle_gamma   90.00
#
_symmetry.space_group_name_H-M   'P 1'
#
loop_
_entity.id
_entity.type
_entity.pdbx_description
1 polymer ?
#
loop_
_entity_poly.entity_id
_entity_poly.type
_entity_poly.pdbx_seq_one_letter_code
_entity_poly.pdbx_strand_id
1 'polypeptide(L)'
;MAKDAQAKMQTEFGAREKDVRDGISKIKAQAAQLDKDAAVLPEAERIRKQRELADSDREIQRKQRELIEDTQRRGAEERAKIFEKANQVLKTIVEQKKLDLVVQEAAFVSPRVDITNEVIAALNSK
;
A
#
# COMPACT_ATOMS: atom_id res chain seq x y z
N MET A 1 13.13 -5.96 7.78
CA MET A 1 11.68 -6.23 7.95
C MET A 1 10.77 -5.25 7.21
N ALA A 2 10.91 -3.95 7.37
CA ALA A 2 10.06 -2.99 6.65
C ALA A 2 10.22 -3.07 5.12
N LYS A 3 11.44 -3.26 4.63
CA LYS A 3 11.70 -3.48 3.20
C LYS A 3 11.07 -4.78 2.67
N ASP A 4 11.09 -5.84 3.47
CA ASP A 4 10.48 -7.11 3.10
C ASP A 4 8.96 -7.02 3.07
N ALA A 5 8.37 -6.32 4.03
CA ALA A 5 6.93 -6.04 4.06
C ALA A 5 6.50 -5.22 2.83
N GLN A 6 7.28 -4.20 2.48
CA GLN A 6 7.03 -3.38 1.29
C GLN A 6 7.14 -4.21 0.00
N ALA A 7 8.16 -5.07 -0.12
CA ALA A 7 8.33 -5.95 -1.27
C ALA A 7 7.17 -6.94 -1.41
N LYS A 8 6.71 -7.52 -0.31
CA LYS A 8 5.53 -8.41 -0.29
C LYS A 8 4.27 -7.68 -0.76
N MET A 9 4.04 -6.47 -0.25
CA MET A 9 2.89 -5.66 -0.66
C MET A 9 2.97 -5.30 -2.14
N GLN A 10 4.14 -4.94 -2.64
CA GLN A 10 4.32 -4.64 -4.05
C GLN A 10 4.06 -5.85 -4.95
N THR A 11 4.48 -7.04 -4.54
CA THR A 11 4.18 -8.28 -5.25
C THR A 11 2.68 -8.60 -5.20
N GLU A 12 2.05 -8.45 -4.04
CA GLU A 12 0.63 -8.76 -3.83
C GLU A 12 -0.29 -7.83 -4.62
N PHE A 13 0.01 -6.53 -4.64
CA PHE A 13 -0.86 -5.51 -5.22
C PHE A 13 -0.42 -4.97 -6.58
N GLY A 14 0.80 -5.26 -7.03
CA GLY A 14 1.36 -4.71 -8.27
C GLY A 14 0.52 -5.00 -9.51
N ALA A 15 -0.01 -6.21 -9.64
CA ALA A 15 -0.88 -6.58 -10.75
C ALA A 15 -2.22 -5.80 -10.71
N ARG A 16 -2.79 -5.60 -9.54
CA ARG A 16 -4.02 -4.82 -9.36
C ARG A 16 -3.81 -3.34 -9.64
N GLU A 17 -2.69 -2.78 -9.22
CA GLU A 17 -2.31 -1.39 -9.53
C GLU A 17 -2.16 -1.18 -11.03
N LYS A 18 -1.52 -2.12 -11.71
CA LYS A 18 -1.40 -2.10 -13.17
C LYS A 18 -2.76 -2.19 -13.85
N ASP A 19 -3.63 -3.09 -13.40
CA ASP A 19 -4.98 -3.27 -13.95
C ASP A 19 -5.81 -1.98 -13.84
N VAL A 20 -5.76 -1.31 -12.70
CA VAL A 20 -6.43 -0.02 -12.50
C VAL A 20 -5.85 1.06 -13.41
N ARG A 21 -4.54 1.15 -13.50
CA ARG A 21 -3.85 2.13 -14.35
C ARG A 21 -4.19 1.93 -15.83
N ASP A 22 -4.14 0.70 -16.30
CA ASP A 22 -4.47 0.34 -17.68
C ASP A 22 -5.95 0.61 -17.98
N GLY A 23 -6.83 0.32 -17.01
CA GLY A 23 -8.25 0.63 -17.10
C GLY A 23 -8.54 2.13 -17.23
N ILE A 24 -7.87 2.95 -16.44
CA ILE A 24 -7.98 4.42 -16.53
C ILE A 24 -7.53 4.91 -17.91
N SER A 25 -6.40 4.43 -18.40
CA SER A 25 -5.88 4.79 -19.72
C SER A 25 -6.83 4.38 -20.84
N LYS A 26 -7.41 3.19 -20.74
CA LYS A 26 -8.39 2.68 -21.70
C LYS A 26 -9.66 3.54 -21.72
N ILE A 27 -10.17 3.92 -20.56
CA ILE A 27 -11.36 4.79 -20.46
C ILE A 27 -11.09 6.15 -21.08
N LYS A 28 -9.94 6.75 -20.82
CA LYS A 28 -9.54 8.03 -21.43
C LYS A 28 -9.48 7.94 -22.96
N ALA A 29 -8.91 6.86 -23.48
CA ALA A 29 -8.83 6.62 -24.92
C ALA A 29 -10.23 6.43 -25.54
N GLN A 30 -11.10 5.68 -24.87
CA GLN A 30 -12.48 5.46 -25.32
C GLN A 30 -13.31 6.74 -25.29
N ALA A 31 -13.13 7.57 -24.26
CA ALA A 31 -13.80 8.88 -24.16
C ALA A 31 -13.36 9.83 -25.28
N ALA A 32 -12.06 9.88 -25.56
CA ALA A 32 -11.52 10.70 -26.66
C ALA A 32 -12.04 10.22 -28.03
N GLN A 33 -12.12 8.91 -28.24
CA GLN A 33 -12.63 8.33 -29.47
C GLN A 33 -14.14 8.61 -29.64
N LEU A 34 -14.91 8.51 -28.56
CA LEU A 34 -16.33 8.85 -28.58
C LEU A 34 -16.56 10.32 -28.94
N ASP A 35 -15.76 11.24 -28.41
CA ASP A 35 -15.83 12.66 -28.74
C ASP A 35 -15.57 12.92 -30.22
N LYS A 36 -14.62 12.21 -30.83
CA LYS A 36 -14.33 12.30 -32.25
C LYS A 36 -15.46 11.75 -33.13
N ASP A 37 -16.08 10.66 -32.70
CA ASP A 37 -17.11 9.94 -33.44
C ASP A 37 -18.52 10.48 -33.20
N ALA A 38 -18.71 11.34 -32.18
CA ALA A 38 -20.04 11.81 -31.75
C ALA A 38 -20.87 12.45 -32.88
N ALA A 39 -20.22 13.14 -33.80
CA ALA A 39 -20.90 13.78 -34.93
C ALA A 39 -21.37 12.80 -36.02
N VAL A 40 -20.77 11.61 -36.14
CA VAL A 40 -21.02 10.64 -37.21
C VAL A 40 -21.77 9.40 -36.73
N LEU A 41 -21.83 9.16 -35.41
CA LEU A 41 -22.55 8.01 -34.83
C LEU A 41 -24.06 8.25 -34.81
N PRO A 42 -24.86 7.21 -35.11
CA PRO A 42 -26.30 7.25 -34.80
C PRO A 42 -26.54 7.51 -33.30
N GLU A 43 -27.62 8.23 -32.98
CA GLU A 43 -27.93 8.61 -31.62
C GLU A 43 -28.01 7.40 -30.65
N ALA A 44 -28.65 6.33 -31.09
CA ALA A 44 -28.77 5.10 -30.29
C ALA A 44 -27.39 4.49 -29.95
N GLU A 45 -26.46 4.45 -30.89
CA GLU A 45 -25.10 3.97 -30.68
C GLU A 45 -24.29 4.88 -29.79
N ARG A 46 -24.44 6.20 -29.95
CA ARG A 46 -23.80 7.19 -29.10
C ARG A 46 -24.23 7.03 -27.64
N ILE A 47 -25.53 6.88 -27.39
CA ILE A 47 -26.08 6.67 -26.05
C ILE A 47 -25.57 5.37 -25.46
N ARG A 48 -25.55 4.28 -26.24
CA ARG A 48 -25.01 2.99 -25.79
C ARG A 48 -23.55 3.10 -25.39
N LYS A 49 -22.70 3.71 -26.21
CA LYS A 49 -21.28 3.91 -25.92
C LYS A 49 -21.05 4.78 -24.69
N GLN A 50 -21.85 5.82 -24.51
CA GLN A 50 -21.78 6.67 -23.32
C GLN A 50 -22.13 5.88 -22.05
N ARG A 51 -23.13 4.99 -22.09
CA ARG A 51 -23.48 4.11 -20.97
C ARG A 51 -22.38 3.10 -20.66
N GLU A 52 -21.84 2.45 -21.68
CA GLU A 52 -20.72 1.51 -21.54
C GLU A 52 -19.50 2.20 -20.90
N LEU A 53 -19.20 3.42 -21.36
CA LEU A 53 -18.09 4.21 -20.80
C LEU A 53 -18.34 4.59 -19.33
N ALA A 54 -19.57 5.01 -19.00
CA ALA A 54 -19.95 5.34 -17.63
C ALA A 54 -19.86 4.10 -16.71
N ASP A 55 -20.31 2.94 -17.19
CA ASP A 55 -20.23 1.68 -16.43
C ASP A 55 -18.78 1.24 -16.22
N SER A 56 -17.94 1.37 -17.24
CA SER A 56 -16.50 1.09 -17.13
C SER A 56 -15.82 2.02 -16.13
N ASP A 57 -16.17 3.30 -16.14
CA ASP A 57 -15.63 4.29 -15.20
C ASP A 57 -16.02 3.94 -13.75
N ARG A 58 -17.27 3.60 -13.50
CA ARG A 58 -17.74 3.16 -12.18
C ARG A 58 -16.99 1.92 -11.70
N GLU A 59 -16.77 0.95 -12.58
CA GLU A 59 -16.07 -0.28 -12.24
C GLU A 59 -14.61 0.00 -11.88
N ILE A 60 -13.92 0.86 -12.63
CA ILE A 60 -12.54 1.24 -12.33
C ILE A 60 -12.47 2.03 -11.02
N GLN A 61 -13.39 2.94 -10.76
CA GLN A 61 -13.45 3.66 -9.49
C GLN A 61 -13.68 2.71 -8.31
N ARG A 62 -14.52 1.69 -8.47
CA ARG A 62 -14.73 0.66 -7.46
C ARG A 62 -13.45 -0.12 -7.18
N LYS A 63 -12.79 -0.61 -8.23
CA LYS A 63 -11.50 -1.33 -8.13
C LYS A 63 -10.43 -0.48 -7.45
N GLN A 64 -10.38 0.80 -7.78
CA GLN A 64 -9.42 1.73 -7.18
C GLN A 64 -9.67 1.91 -5.68
N ARG A 65 -10.92 2.09 -5.25
CA ARG A 65 -11.27 2.18 -3.83
C ARG A 65 -10.91 0.90 -3.08
N GLU A 66 -11.30 -0.25 -3.61
CA GLU A 66 -10.97 -1.56 -3.01
C GLU A 66 -9.46 -1.75 -2.89
N LEU A 67 -8.71 -1.38 -3.91
CA LEU A 67 -7.25 -1.45 -3.89
C LEU A 67 -6.65 -0.58 -2.79
N ILE A 68 -7.12 0.65 -2.64
CA ILE A 68 -6.66 1.58 -1.58
C ILE A 68 -6.99 1.00 -0.20
N GLU A 69 -8.22 0.55 0.01
CA GLU A 69 -8.65 -0.03 1.29
C GLU A 69 -7.86 -1.29 1.65
N ASP A 70 -7.68 -2.19 0.70
CA ASP A 70 -6.92 -3.43 0.90
C ASP A 70 -5.45 -3.15 1.18
N THR A 71 -4.84 -2.21 0.45
CA THR A 71 -3.46 -1.79 0.66
C THR A 71 -3.26 -1.17 2.04
N GLN A 72 -4.18 -0.32 2.48
CA GLN A 72 -4.14 0.28 3.81
C GLN A 72 -4.29 -0.77 4.91
N ARG A 73 -5.22 -1.69 4.76
CA ARG A 73 -5.43 -2.79 5.70
C ARG A 73 -4.19 -3.67 5.80
N ARG A 74 -3.65 -4.12 4.67
CA ARG A 74 -2.43 -4.94 4.65
C ARG A 74 -1.22 -4.20 5.22
N GLY A 75 -1.10 -2.91 4.94
CA GLY A 75 -0.06 -2.07 5.54
C GLY A 75 -0.16 -2.01 7.06
N ALA A 76 -1.36 -1.85 7.59
CA ALA A 76 -1.61 -1.86 9.03
C ALA A 76 -1.28 -3.23 9.67
N GLU A 77 -1.68 -4.33 9.02
CA GLU A 77 -1.35 -5.69 9.47
C GLU A 77 0.16 -5.93 9.52
N GLU A 78 0.89 -5.53 8.48
CA GLU A 78 2.35 -5.68 8.45
C GLU A 78 3.05 -4.82 9.51
N ARG A 79 2.58 -3.59 9.73
CA ARG A 79 3.10 -2.74 10.82
C ARG A 79 2.85 -3.37 12.18
N ALA A 80 1.66 -3.92 12.40
CA ALA A 80 1.33 -4.60 13.66
C ALA A 80 2.25 -5.81 13.91
N LYS A 81 2.54 -6.60 12.89
CA LYS A 81 3.48 -7.73 12.98
C LYS A 81 4.90 -7.27 13.32
N ILE A 82 5.38 -6.21 12.69
CA ILE A 82 6.69 -5.63 12.98
C ILE A 82 6.74 -5.13 14.42
N PHE A 83 5.70 -4.46 14.87
CA PHE A 83 5.59 -3.94 16.23
C PHE A 83 5.61 -5.06 17.28
N GLU A 84 4.85 -6.13 17.04
CA GLU A 84 4.84 -7.31 17.90
C GLU A 84 6.22 -7.96 18.01
N LYS A 85 6.88 -8.16 16.87
CA LYS A 85 8.26 -8.69 16.84
C LYS A 85 9.24 -7.77 17.55
N ALA A 86 9.12 -6.45 17.35
CA ALA A 86 9.96 -5.47 18.04
C ALA A 86 9.80 -5.55 19.56
N ASN A 87 8.57 -5.71 20.04
CA ASN A 87 8.32 -5.89 21.47
C ASN A 87 8.93 -7.17 22.02
N GLN A 88 8.86 -8.28 21.29
CA GLN A 88 9.49 -9.53 21.68
C GLN A 88 11.02 -9.42 21.76
N VAL A 89 11.63 -8.79 20.74
CA VAL A 89 13.07 -8.53 20.70
C VAL A 89 13.49 -7.61 21.85
N LEU A 90 12.72 -6.55 22.12
CA LEU A 90 12.98 -5.65 23.25
C LEU A 90 12.95 -6.36 24.59
N LYS A 91 11.97 -7.23 24.83
CA LYS A 91 11.91 -8.04 26.05
C LYS A 91 13.18 -8.87 26.23
N THR A 92 13.64 -9.52 25.19
CA THR A 92 14.87 -10.32 25.21
C THR A 92 16.09 -9.45 25.55
N ILE A 93 16.23 -8.30 24.91
CA ILE A 93 17.35 -7.39 25.15
C ILE A 93 17.30 -6.82 26.58
N VAL A 94 16.12 -6.43 27.05
CA VAL A 94 15.90 -5.96 28.43
C VAL A 94 16.34 -7.00 29.46
N GLU A 95 15.99 -8.26 29.26
CA GLU A 95 16.39 -9.36 30.14
C GLU A 95 17.90 -9.62 30.09
N GLN A 96 18.48 -9.66 28.88
CA GLN A 96 19.91 -9.90 28.71
C GLN A 96 20.78 -8.79 29.30
N LYS A 97 20.39 -7.55 29.11
CA LYS A 97 21.13 -6.36 29.58
C LYS A 97 20.73 -5.89 30.95
N LYS A 98 19.68 -6.48 31.53
CA LYS A 98 19.13 -6.09 32.85
C LYS A 98 18.75 -4.60 32.88
N LEU A 99 18.03 -4.14 31.85
CA LEU A 99 17.57 -2.76 31.76
C LEU A 99 16.34 -2.54 32.65
N ASP A 100 16.30 -1.41 33.32
CA ASP A 100 15.16 -1.03 34.16
C ASP A 100 14.10 -0.22 33.39
N LEU A 101 14.53 0.47 32.33
CA LEU A 101 13.67 1.35 31.54
C LEU A 101 14.11 1.36 30.09
N VAL A 102 13.16 1.34 29.18
CA VAL A 102 13.35 1.58 27.75
C VAL A 102 12.45 2.72 27.32
N VAL A 103 13.02 3.74 26.67
CA VAL A 103 12.28 4.89 26.14
C VAL A 103 12.37 4.90 24.62
N GLN A 104 11.31 5.30 23.97
CA GLN A 104 11.23 5.37 22.52
C GLN A 104 11.76 6.69 21.97
N GLU A 105 11.52 7.77 22.66
CA GLU A 105 12.02 9.11 22.32
C GLU A 105 12.67 9.77 23.53
N ALA A 106 13.77 10.45 23.29
CA ALA A 106 14.46 11.22 24.30
C ALA A 106 15.05 12.49 23.67
N ALA A 107 15.13 13.57 24.44
CA ALA A 107 15.73 14.82 23.99
C ALA A 107 17.23 14.67 23.67
N PHE A 108 17.90 13.77 24.38
CA PHE A 108 19.32 13.41 24.18
C PHE A 108 19.55 11.97 24.60
N VAL A 109 20.31 11.23 23.81
CA VAL A 109 20.71 9.85 24.12
C VAL A 109 22.22 9.71 23.84
N SER A 110 22.97 9.28 24.84
CA SER A 110 24.36 8.92 24.66
C SER A 110 24.46 7.65 23.80
N PRO A 111 25.39 7.57 22.82
CA PRO A 111 25.60 6.35 22.03
C PRO A 111 25.84 5.10 22.87
N ARG A 112 26.41 5.25 24.07
CA ARG A 112 26.68 4.15 25.01
C ARG A 112 25.43 3.44 25.47
N VAL A 113 24.31 4.15 25.62
CA VAL A 113 23.05 3.60 26.15
C VAL A 113 21.99 3.37 25.06
N ASP A 114 22.25 3.81 23.83
CA ASP A 114 21.34 3.63 22.71
C ASP A 114 21.41 2.18 22.20
N ILE A 115 20.28 1.48 22.23
CA ILE A 115 20.13 0.10 21.79
C ILE A 115 19.43 -0.04 20.43
N THR A 116 19.17 1.06 19.73
CA THR A 116 18.40 1.06 18.48
C THR A 116 18.99 0.10 17.45
N ASN A 117 20.30 0.16 17.22
CA ASN A 117 20.97 -0.71 16.25
C ASN A 117 20.90 -2.19 16.63
N GLU A 118 20.99 -2.51 17.92
CA GLU A 118 20.86 -3.88 18.40
C GLU A 118 19.45 -4.43 18.17
N VAL A 119 18.42 -3.62 18.39
CA VAL A 119 17.03 -3.98 18.10
C VAL A 119 16.82 -4.24 16.62
N ILE A 120 17.33 -3.35 15.75
CA ILE A 120 17.24 -3.49 14.30
C ILE A 120 17.94 -4.78 13.84
N ALA A 121 19.16 -5.03 14.32
CA ALA A 121 19.92 -6.23 13.98
C ALA A 121 19.18 -7.52 14.41
N ALA A 122 18.62 -7.53 15.61
CA ALA A 122 17.84 -8.67 16.11
C ALA A 122 16.54 -8.90 15.32
N LEU A 123 15.87 -7.83 14.88
CA LEU A 123 14.68 -7.92 14.03
C LEU A 123 15.00 -8.50 12.65
N ASN A 124 16.15 -8.15 12.08
CA ASN A 124 16.55 -8.59 10.75
C ASN A 124 17.17 -10.00 10.73
N SER A 125 17.56 -10.55 11.87
CA SER A 125 18.17 -11.87 11.98
C SER A 125 17.16 -13.03 11.96
N LYS A 126 15.87 -12.72 11.98
CA LYS A 126 14.79 -13.74 12.02
C LYS A 126 13.86 -13.65 10.80
#